data_4a138fb22bae2ece1fea740d239e3622
#
_entry.id   4a138fb22bae2ece1fea740d239e3622
#
_cell.length_a   1.000
_cell.length_b   1.000
_cell.length_c   1.000
_cell.angle_alpha   90.00
_cell.angle_beta   90.00
_cell.angle_gamma   90.00
#
_symmetry.space_group_name_H-M   'P 1'
#
loop_
_entity.id
_entity.type
_entity.pdbx_description
1 polymer ?
#
loop_
_entity_poly.entity_id
_entity_poly.type
_entity_poly.pdbx_seq_one_letter_code
_entity_poly.pdbx_strand_id
1 'polypeptide(L)'
;IARAAGSERLAVVEAYQERAEHLVRAHRDVQDMKALLARDPDNAAAREKLVRLYLVHLDDPARAAEHLKGVEAEGLATYVPAVAKGVEAAPELACLRLGDWYRTLGEAAPAPARRAMFARSKAYYARFLSLHEAEDLDRTSAELALRKIDAAIAAIDRPAPPDKSGRHGQEKAPETVG
;
A
#
# COMPACT_ATOMS: atom_id res chain seq x y z
N ILE A 1 15.32 28.25 10.60
CA ILE A 1 15.37 26.86 11.16
C ILE A 1 14.04 26.52 11.87
N ALA A 2 13.49 27.38 12.75
CA ALA A 2 12.25 27.10 13.51
C ALA A 2 10.98 26.90 12.61
N ARG A 3 10.86 27.64 11.49
CA ARG A 3 9.73 27.51 10.55
C ARG A 3 9.74 26.20 9.77
N ALA A 4 10.92 25.65 9.42
CA ALA A 4 11.04 24.39 8.74
C ALA A 4 10.62 23.21 9.64
N ALA A 5 11.02 23.22 10.91
CA ALA A 5 10.62 22.21 11.89
C ALA A 5 9.10 22.22 12.18
N GLY A 6 8.43 23.37 12.08
CA GLY A 6 6.97 23.46 12.22
C GLY A 6 6.22 22.85 11.04
N SER A 7 6.69 23.09 9.81
CA SER A 7 6.07 22.52 8.60
C SER A 7 6.27 21.00 8.48
N GLU A 8 7.42 20.48 8.91
CA GLU A 8 7.64 19.01 8.95
C GLU A 8 6.71 18.31 9.94
N ARG A 9 6.52 18.90 11.12
CA ARG A 9 5.58 18.33 12.12
C ARG A 9 4.14 18.34 11.61
N LEU A 10 3.73 19.41 10.92
CA LEU A 10 2.39 19.50 10.35
C LEU A 10 2.17 18.42 9.28
N ALA A 11 3.12 18.25 8.35
CA ALA A 11 3.05 17.22 7.32
C ALA A 11 2.98 15.79 7.89
N VAL A 12 3.68 15.52 8.98
CA VAL A 12 3.60 14.21 9.67
C VAL A 12 2.22 14.01 10.28
N VAL A 13 1.63 15.03 10.89
CA VAL A 13 0.28 14.95 11.47
C VAL A 13 -0.76 14.74 10.38
N GLU A 14 -0.68 15.47 9.27
CA GLU A 14 -1.58 15.32 8.12
C GLU A 14 -1.51 13.92 7.52
N ALA A 15 -0.32 13.35 7.33
CA ALA A 15 -0.14 11.99 6.85
C ALA A 15 -0.73 10.94 7.81
N TYR A 16 -0.62 11.18 9.12
CA TYR A 16 -1.24 10.34 10.14
C TYR A 16 -2.77 10.41 10.10
N GLN A 17 -3.32 11.60 9.94
CA GLN A 17 -4.78 11.81 9.83
C GLN A 17 -5.32 11.13 8.57
N GLU A 18 -4.67 11.34 7.42
CA GLU A 18 -5.07 10.69 6.16
C GLU A 18 -5.08 9.16 6.27
N ARG A 19 -4.04 8.59 6.92
CA ARG A 19 -3.98 7.14 7.16
C ARG A 19 -5.09 6.66 8.11
N ALA A 20 -5.36 7.40 9.18
CA ALA A 20 -6.44 7.05 10.12
C ALA A 20 -7.81 7.09 9.43
N GLU A 21 -8.09 8.14 8.67
CA GLU A 21 -9.33 8.25 7.89
C GLU A 21 -9.44 7.15 6.84
N HIS A 22 -8.35 6.79 6.17
CA HIS A 22 -8.31 5.68 5.23
C HIS A 22 -8.71 4.36 5.90
N LEU A 23 -8.16 4.05 7.06
CA LEU A 23 -8.49 2.85 7.82
C LEU A 23 -9.96 2.84 8.27
N VAL A 24 -10.48 3.96 8.72
CA VAL A 24 -11.91 4.09 9.11
C VAL A 24 -12.81 3.83 7.90
N ARG A 25 -12.50 4.41 6.74
CA ARG A 25 -13.23 4.15 5.48
C ARG A 25 -13.15 2.66 5.09
N ALA A 26 -11.95 2.08 5.11
CA ALA A 26 -11.77 0.68 4.77
C ALA A 26 -12.57 -0.26 5.68
N HIS A 27 -12.62 0.00 6.99
CA HIS A 27 -13.43 -0.78 7.91
C HIS A 27 -14.94 -0.64 7.65
N ARG A 28 -15.41 0.56 7.31
CA ARG A 28 -16.81 0.76 6.91
C ARG A 28 -17.13 -0.03 5.64
N ASP A 29 -16.29 0.08 4.62
CA ASP A 29 -16.46 -0.64 3.36
C ASP A 29 -16.50 -2.17 3.58
N VAL A 30 -15.68 -2.69 4.51
CA VAL A 30 -15.72 -4.10 4.91
C VAL A 30 -17.09 -4.47 5.49
N GLN A 31 -17.66 -3.65 6.38
CA GLN A 31 -18.98 -3.92 6.95
C GLN A 31 -20.08 -3.87 5.88
N ASP A 32 -20.00 -2.93 4.95
CA ASP A 32 -20.95 -2.81 3.84
C ASP A 32 -20.90 -4.04 2.94
N MET A 33 -19.68 -4.52 2.59
CA MET A 33 -19.52 -5.74 1.78
C MET A 33 -20.02 -6.99 2.53
N LYS A 34 -19.78 -7.10 3.83
CA LYS A 34 -20.31 -8.19 4.64
C LYS A 34 -21.84 -8.17 4.71
N ALA A 35 -22.44 -7.00 4.87
CA ALA A 35 -23.90 -6.85 4.88
C ALA A 35 -24.51 -7.21 3.51
N LEU A 36 -23.82 -6.87 2.41
CA LEU A 36 -24.23 -7.26 1.06
C LEU A 36 -24.17 -8.78 0.88
N LEU A 37 -23.06 -9.41 1.27
CA LEU A 37 -22.88 -10.85 1.18
C LEU A 37 -23.81 -11.66 2.10
N ALA A 38 -24.29 -11.06 3.19
CA ALA A 38 -25.33 -11.68 4.03
C ALA A 38 -26.70 -11.77 3.32
N ARG A 39 -26.98 -10.84 2.39
CA ARG A 39 -28.21 -10.79 1.59
C ARG A 39 -28.08 -11.55 0.27
N ASP A 40 -26.90 -11.52 -0.31
CA ASP A 40 -26.55 -12.16 -1.59
C ASP A 40 -25.20 -12.89 -1.44
N PRO A 41 -25.22 -14.12 -0.91
CA PRO A 41 -24.00 -14.88 -0.62
C PRO A 41 -23.19 -15.24 -1.86
N ASP A 42 -23.78 -15.23 -3.05
CA ASP A 42 -23.11 -15.61 -4.30
C ASP A 42 -22.57 -14.39 -5.08
N ASN A 43 -22.64 -13.19 -4.50
CA ASN A 43 -22.13 -11.97 -5.10
C ASN A 43 -20.61 -11.99 -5.20
N ALA A 44 -20.11 -12.47 -6.33
CA ALA A 44 -18.66 -12.58 -6.59
C ALA A 44 -17.94 -11.21 -6.54
N ALA A 45 -18.58 -10.16 -7.07
CA ALA A 45 -17.98 -8.82 -7.08
C ALA A 45 -17.83 -8.24 -5.66
N ALA A 46 -18.83 -8.41 -4.80
CA ALA A 46 -18.76 -7.99 -3.40
C ALA A 46 -17.67 -8.77 -2.64
N ARG A 47 -17.54 -10.05 -2.94
CA ARG A 47 -16.53 -10.91 -2.33
C ARG A 47 -15.12 -10.54 -2.77
N GLU A 48 -14.91 -10.32 -4.07
CA GLU A 48 -13.63 -9.82 -4.58
C GLU A 48 -13.24 -8.47 -3.94
N LYS A 49 -14.20 -7.53 -3.86
CA LYS A 49 -13.97 -6.25 -3.19
C LYS A 49 -13.59 -6.44 -1.72
N LEU A 50 -14.23 -7.36 -1.00
CA LEU A 50 -13.92 -7.67 0.39
C LEU A 50 -12.49 -8.23 0.54
N VAL A 51 -12.08 -9.14 -0.35
CA VAL A 51 -10.71 -9.67 -0.38
C VAL A 51 -9.69 -8.55 -0.60
N ARG A 52 -9.94 -7.64 -1.56
CA ARG A 52 -9.07 -6.50 -1.82
C ARG A 52 -8.99 -5.52 -0.64
N LEU A 53 -10.11 -5.27 0.04
CA LEU A 53 -10.14 -4.41 1.23
C LEU A 53 -9.25 -4.98 2.34
N TYR A 54 -9.36 -6.28 2.64
CA TYR A 54 -8.50 -6.90 3.63
C TYR A 54 -7.04 -6.92 3.19
N LEU A 55 -6.74 -7.32 1.96
CA LEU A 55 -5.38 -7.49 1.48
C LEU A 55 -4.63 -6.16 1.36
N VAL A 56 -5.24 -5.16 0.69
CA VAL A 56 -4.55 -3.92 0.30
C VAL A 56 -4.75 -2.81 1.31
N HIS A 57 -5.99 -2.60 1.77
CA HIS A 57 -6.31 -1.45 2.61
C HIS A 57 -6.06 -1.70 4.09
N LEU A 58 -6.25 -2.94 4.56
CA LEU A 58 -6.06 -3.35 5.95
C LEU A 58 -4.77 -4.15 6.19
N ASP A 59 -4.05 -4.51 5.14
CA ASP A 59 -2.82 -5.33 5.19
C ASP A 59 -3.02 -6.65 5.98
N ASP A 60 -4.19 -7.28 5.78
CA ASP A 60 -4.59 -8.52 6.46
C ASP A 60 -4.84 -9.65 5.45
N PRO A 61 -3.78 -10.30 4.94
CA PRO A 61 -3.93 -11.39 3.97
C PRO A 61 -4.61 -12.64 4.56
N ALA A 62 -4.55 -12.84 5.89
CA ALA A 62 -5.20 -13.98 6.53
C ALA A 62 -6.73 -13.86 6.40
N ARG A 63 -7.30 -12.69 6.75
CA ARG A 63 -8.73 -12.45 6.57
C ARG A 63 -9.12 -12.38 5.09
N ALA A 64 -8.26 -11.88 4.22
CA ALA A 64 -8.51 -11.92 2.78
C ALA A 64 -8.73 -13.36 2.29
N ALA A 65 -7.92 -14.32 2.78
CA ALA A 65 -8.02 -15.73 2.41
C ALA A 65 -9.36 -16.39 2.82
N GLU A 66 -9.98 -15.95 3.91
CA GLU A 66 -11.28 -16.46 4.37
C GLU A 66 -12.42 -16.18 3.37
N HIS A 67 -12.23 -15.20 2.49
CA HIS A 67 -13.25 -14.72 1.55
C HIS A 67 -12.99 -15.08 0.08
N LEU A 68 -12.04 -15.98 -0.21
CA LEU A 68 -11.65 -16.34 -1.58
C LEU A 68 -12.65 -17.22 -2.34
N LYS A 69 -13.59 -17.87 -1.65
CA LYS A 69 -14.54 -18.78 -2.30
C LYS A 69 -15.31 -18.06 -3.43
N GLY A 70 -15.17 -18.52 -4.67
CA GLY A 70 -15.84 -17.91 -5.83
C GLY A 70 -15.21 -16.60 -6.33
N VAL A 71 -14.01 -16.25 -5.87
CA VAL A 71 -13.23 -15.15 -6.44
C VAL A 71 -12.39 -15.71 -7.59
N GLU A 72 -12.64 -15.22 -8.81
CA GLU A 72 -11.97 -15.69 -10.03
C GLU A 72 -10.82 -14.76 -10.48
N ALA A 73 -10.66 -13.61 -9.82
CA ALA A 73 -9.56 -12.69 -10.13
C ALA A 73 -8.21 -13.40 -9.96
N GLU A 74 -7.52 -13.63 -11.09
CA GLU A 74 -6.37 -14.53 -11.24
C GLU A 74 -5.30 -14.32 -10.15
N GLY A 75 -4.88 -13.08 -9.93
CA GLY A 75 -3.86 -12.81 -8.91
C GLY A 75 -4.33 -13.04 -7.48
N LEU A 76 -5.61 -12.81 -7.18
CA LEU A 76 -6.14 -13.02 -5.82
C LEU A 76 -6.27 -14.50 -5.51
N ALA A 77 -6.91 -15.27 -6.40
CA ALA A 77 -7.10 -16.72 -6.20
C ALA A 77 -5.76 -17.46 -6.10
N THR A 78 -4.74 -17.02 -6.86
CA THR A 78 -3.43 -17.66 -6.92
C THR A 78 -2.55 -17.31 -5.71
N TYR A 79 -2.46 -16.02 -5.34
CA TYR A 79 -1.43 -15.59 -4.40
C TYR A 79 -1.93 -15.40 -2.97
N VAL A 80 -3.21 -15.03 -2.75
CA VAL A 80 -3.72 -14.79 -1.39
C VAL A 80 -3.58 -16.01 -0.47
N PRO A 81 -3.83 -17.27 -0.91
CA PRO A 81 -3.61 -18.44 -0.05
C PRO A 81 -2.16 -18.64 0.39
N ALA A 82 -1.21 -18.23 -0.44
CA ALA A 82 0.22 -18.32 -0.12
C ALA A 82 0.63 -17.23 0.87
N VAL A 83 0.22 -15.97 0.62
CA VAL A 83 0.60 -14.84 1.50
C VAL A 83 -0.09 -14.88 2.86
N ALA A 84 -1.25 -15.53 2.97
CA ALA A 84 -1.93 -15.76 4.24
C ALA A 84 -1.12 -16.64 5.20
N LYS A 85 -0.22 -17.49 4.69
CA LYS A 85 0.68 -18.32 5.50
C LYS A 85 1.89 -17.58 6.03
N GLY A 86 2.12 -16.34 5.56
CA GLY A 86 3.26 -15.52 5.93
C GLY A 86 4.51 -15.75 5.08
N VAL A 87 5.46 -14.84 5.20
CA VAL A 87 6.69 -14.80 4.39
C VAL A 87 7.57 -16.02 4.64
N GLU A 88 7.68 -16.45 5.91
CA GLU A 88 8.56 -17.54 6.29
C GLU A 88 8.11 -18.91 5.75
N ALA A 89 6.83 -19.07 5.45
CA ALA A 89 6.27 -20.29 4.88
C ALA A 89 6.44 -20.38 3.35
N ALA A 90 6.88 -19.32 2.70
CA ALA A 90 7.00 -19.28 1.25
C ALA A 90 8.31 -19.97 0.78
N PRO A 91 8.24 -20.92 -0.16
CA PRO A 91 9.44 -21.48 -0.80
C PRO A 91 10.12 -20.43 -1.68
N GLU A 92 11.41 -20.65 -1.96
CA GLU A 92 12.30 -19.72 -2.66
C GLU A 92 11.67 -19.06 -3.91
N LEU A 93 11.32 -19.86 -4.92
CA LEU A 93 10.74 -19.34 -6.17
C LEU A 93 9.38 -18.65 -5.97
N ALA A 94 8.62 -19.05 -4.96
CA ALA A 94 7.39 -18.36 -4.62
C ALA A 94 7.67 -16.98 -4.04
N CYS A 95 8.75 -16.81 -3.27
CA CYS A 95 9.15 -15.51 -2.73
C CYS A 95 9.38 -14.48 -3.84
N LEU A 96 10.08 -14.84 -4.91
CA LEU A 96 10.32 -13.94 -6.04
C LEU A 96 9.00 -13.47 -6.67
N ARG A 97 8.10 -14.40 -6.99
CA ARG A 97 6.78 -14.11 -7.59
C ARG A 97 5.88 -13.29 -6.67
N LEU A 98 5.87 -13.60 -5.37
CA LEU A 98 5.09 -12.86 -4.37
C LEU A 98 5.65 -11.44 -4.16
N GLY A 99 6.97 -11.29 -4.23
CA GLY A 99 7.64 -9.99 -4.23
C GLY A 99 7.16 -9.12 -5.40
N ASP A 100 7.17 -9.66 -6.63
CA ASP A 100 6.67 -8.98 -7.83
C ASP A 100 5.20 -8.61 -7.71
N TRP A 101 4.39 -9.55 -7.25
CA TRP A 101 2.95 -9.33 -7.10
C TRP A 101 2.64 -8.21 -6.10
N TYR A 102 3.26 -8.20 -4.92
CA TYR A 102 3.08 -7.13 -3.94
C TYR A 102 3.62 -5.78 -4.44
N ARG A 103 4.69 -5.78 -5.25
CA ARG A 103 5.17 -4.56 -5.91
C ARG A 103 4.10 -3.99 -6.83
N THR A 104 3.50 -4.82 -7.67
CA THR A 104 2.39 -4.41 -8.56
C THR A 104 1.18 -3.89 -7.75
N LEU A 105 0.82 -4.56 -6.64
CA LEU A 105 -0.21 -4.07 -5.74
C LEU A 105 0.17 -2.71 -5.15
N GLY A 106 1.42 -2.50 -4.76
CA GLY A 106 1.92 -1.23 -4.23
C GLY A 106 1.86 -0.11 -5.24
N GLU A 107 2.21 -0.37 -6.51
CA GLU A 107 2.12 0.60 -7.61
C GLU A 107 0.68 1.05 -7.86
N ALA A 108 -0.28 0.14 -7.76
CA ALA A 108 -1.71 0.40 -7.97
C ALA A 108 -2.45 0.89 -6.70
N ALA A 109 -1.88 0.73 -5.52
CA ALA A 109 -2.52 1.04 -4.25
C ALA A 109 -2.70 2.55 -4.04
N PRO A 110 -3.77 2.98 -3.34
CA PRO A 110 -3.91 4.36 -2.90
C PRO A 110 -2.77 4.73 -1.94
N ALA A 111 -2.41 6.03 -1.88
CA ALA A 111 -1.26 6.53 -1.13
C ALA A 111 -1.17 5.98 0.32
N PRO A 112 -2.25 5.96 1.14
CA PRO A 112 -2.17 5.46 2.51
C PRO A 112 -1.86 3.96 2.66
N ALA A 113 -2.17 3.15 1.62
CA ALA A 113 -1.93 1.70 1.62
C ALA A 113 -0.62 1.30 0.92
N ARG A 114 -0.11 2.16 0.06
CA ARG A 114 1.05 1.88 -0.83
C ARG A 114 2.28 1.42 -0.06
N ARG A 115 2.59 2.10 1.02
CA ARG A 115 3.76 1.78 1.84
C ARG A 115 3.72 0.36 2.40
N ALA A 116 2.55 -0.11 2.86
CA ALA A 116 2.39 -1.46 3.39
C ALA A 116 2.63 -2.51 2.29
N MET A 117 2.10 -2.30 1.09
CA MET A 117 2.29 -3.22 -0.04
C MET A 117 3.77 -3.30 -0.44
N PHE A 118 4.48 -2.17 -0.52
CA PHE A 118 5.92 -2.18 -0.77
C PHE A 118 6.72 -2.83 0.35
N ALA A 119 6.33 -2.66 1.61
CA ALA A 119 6.97 -3.35 2.73
C ALA A 119 6.81 -4.88 2.64
N ARG A 120 5.62 -5.36 2.23
CA ARG A 120 5.40 -6.79 1.95
C ARG A 120 6.25 -7.29 0.79
N SER A 121 6.30 -6.54 -0.32
CA SER A 121 7.15 -6.86 -1.46
C SER A 121 8.62 -6.98 -1.04
N LYS A 122 9.13 -6.00 -0.28
CA LYS A 122 10.48 -6.00 0.27
C LYS A 122 10.76 -7.26 1.09
N ALA A 123 9.83 -7.64 1.98
CA ALA A 123 10.00 -8.82 2.83
C ALA A 123 10.14 -10.11 2.01
N TYR A 124 9.36 -10.27 0.95
CA TYR A 124 9.45 -11.44 0.07
C TYR A 124 10.74 -11.47 -0.75
N TYR A 125 11.21 -10.34 -1.30
CA TYR A 125 12.50 -10.31 -1.99
C TYR A 125 13.68 -10.55 -1.04
N ALA A 126 13.63 -10.00 0.17
CA ALA A 126 14.66 -10.27 1.18
C ALA A 126 14.71 -11.75 1.55
N ARG A 127 13.53 -12.39 1.70
CA ARG A 127 13.42 -13.83 1.93
C ARG A 127 13.96 -14.62 0.76
N PHE A 128 13.61 -14.26 -0.49
CA PHE A 128 14.20 -14.88 -1.68
C PHE A 128 15.72 -14.85 -1.62
N LEU A 129 16.31 -13.68 -1.45
CA LEU A 129 17.78 -13.51 -1.40
C LEU A 129 18.45 -14.27 -0.25
N SER A 130 17.74 -14.53 0.83
CA SER A 130 18.25 -15.33 1.95
C SER A 130 18.26 -16.84 1.68
N LEU A 131 17.48 -17.31 0.71
CA LEU A 131 17.36 -18.71 0.32
C LEU A 131 18.14 -19.03 -0.96
N HIS A 132 18.27 -18.04 -1.85
CA HIS A 132 18.86 -18.19 -3.18
C HIS A 132 20.36 -18.00 -3.14
N GLU A 133 21.13 -19.08 -3.34
CA GLU A 133 22.60 -19.05 -3.27
C GLU A 133 23.26 -18.74 -4.61
N ALA A 134 22.55 -18.96 -5.74
CA ALA A 134 23.13 -18.76 -7.06
C ALA A 134 23.32 -17.27 -7.41
N GLU A 135 24.45 -16.98 -8.05
CA GLU A 135 24.75 -15.65 -8.62
C GLU A 135 24.22 -15.59 -10.08
N ASP A 136 22.91 -15.40 -10.23
CA ASP A 136 22.21 -15.44 -11.51
C ASP A 136 21.33 -14.21 -11.76
N LEU A 137 20.50 -14.29 -12.83
CA LEU A 137 19.59 -13.19 -13.21
C LEU A 137 18.48 -12.98 -12.18
N ASP A 138 18.00 -14.05 -11.53
CA ASP A 138 16.93 -13.94 -10.55
C ASP A 138 17.41 -13.19 -9.32
N ARG A 139 18.62 -13.49 -8.84
CA ARG A 139 19.29 -12.74 -7.77
C ARG A 139 19.46 -11.27 -8.12
N THR A 140 20.05 -11.00 -9.29
CA THR A 140 20.27 -9.63 -9.75
C THR A 140 18.97 -8.84 -9.88
N SER A 141 17.91 -9.48 -10.38
CA SER A 141 16.58 -8.88 -10.52
C SER A 141 15.95 -8.56 -9.16
N ALA A 142 16.04 -9.47 -8.20
CA ALA A 142 15.54 -9.27 -6.84
C ALA A 142 16.27 -8.13 -6.12
N GLU A 143 17.59 -8.04 -6.24
CA GLU A 143 18.39 -6.95 -5.66
C GLU A 143 18.05 -5.59 -6.28
N LEU A 144 17.84 -5.54 -7.60
CA LEU A 144 17.42 -4.32 -8.28
C LEU A 144 16.01 -3.90 -7.84
N ALA A 145 15.09 -4.87 -7.72
CA ALA A 145 13.73 -4.63 -7.25
C ALA A 145 13.75 -4.09 -5.81
N LEU A 146 14.55 -4.67 -4.91
CA LEU A 146 14.72 -4.19 -3.54
C LEU A 146 15.18 -2.73 -3.50
N ARG A 147 16.21 -2.37 -4.28
CA ARG A 147 16.69 -0.97 -4.34
C ARG A 147 15.60 0.00 -4.79
N LYS A 148 14.80 -0.38 -5.79
CA LYS A 148 13.67 0.44 -6.27
C LYS A 148 12.58 0.60 -5.22
N ILE A 149 12.26 -0.49 -4.50
CA ILE A 149 11.26 -0.46 -3.42
C ILE A 149 11.74 0.39 -2.25
N ASP A 150 13.00 0.27 -1.85
CA ASP A 150 13.58 1.10 -0.80
C ASP A 150 13.52 2.59 -1.16
N ALA A 151 13.83 2.94 -2.41
CA ALA A 151 13.69 4.31 -2.90
C ALA A 151 12.23 4.78 -2.90
N ALA A 152 11.27 3.90 -3.27
CA ALA A 152 9.86 4.22 -3.26
C ALA A 152 9.32 4.42 -1.83
N ILE A 153 9.70 3.57 -0.88
CA ILE A 153 9.34 3.72 0.53
C ILE A 153 9.95 5.02 1.09
N ALA A 154 11.22 5.29 0.82
CA ALA A 154 11.87 6.53 1.26
C ALA A 154 11.21 7.79 0.66
N ALA A 155 10.69 7.71 -0.56
CA ALA A 155 9.94 8.80 -1.17
C ALA A 155 8.57 9.02 -0.50
N ILE A 156 7.89 7.94 -0.10
CA ILE A 156 6.62 8.00 0.66
C ILE A 156 6.85 8.56 2.06
N ASP A 157 7.93 8.15 2.72
CA ASP A 157 8.25 8.56 4.10
C ASP A 157 8.82 9.99 4.17
N ARG A 158 9.13 10.61 3.01
CA ARG A 158 9.62 11.99 2.96
C ARG A 158 8.46 12.98 3.13
N PRO A 159 8.55 13.93 4.06
CA PRO A 159 7.56 14.98 4.19
C PRO A 159 7.39 15.75 2.87
N ALA A 160 6.15 16.06 2.51
CA ALA A 160 5.89 16.89 1.34
C ALA A 160 6.62 18.24 1.49
N PRO A 161 7.25 18.78 0.43
CA PRO A 161 7.84 20.11 0.49
C PRO A 161 6.74 21.13 0.80
N PRO A 162 7.03 22.18 1.62
CA PRO A 162 6.05 23.19 1.96
C PRO A 162 5.48 23.83 0.69
N ASP A 163 4.17 23.92 0.61
CA ASP A 163 3.47 24.53 -0.51
C ASP A 163 3.93 25.97 -0.73
N LYS A 164 4.50 26.23 -1.91
CA LYS A 164 4.97 27.55 -2.31
C LYS A 164 3.86 28.43 -2.91
N SER A 165 2.63 27.93 -3.01
CA SER A 165 1.52 28.63 -3.67
C SER A 165 0.88 29.75 -2.85
N GLY A 166 1.32 29.99 -1.60
CA GLY A 166 0.80 31.02 -0.70
C GLY A 166 1.31 32.45 -0.90
N ARG A 167 1.96 32.79 -2.03
CA ARG A 167 2.44 34.16 -2.27
C ARG A 167 1.93 34.76 -3.58
N HIS A 168 0.66 35.03 -3.70
CA HIS A 168 0.15 36.09 -4.60
C HIS A 168 -1.20 36.57 -4.08
N GLY A 169 -1.15 37.49 -3.16
CA GLY A 169 -2.28 38.21 -2.64
C GLY A 169 -1.80 39.42 -1.84
N GLN A 170 -0.86 40.21 -2.39
CA GLN A 170 -0.54 41.52 -1.82
C GLN A 170 -1.50 42.53 -2.43
N GLU A 171 -2.52 42.76 -1.69
CA GLU A 171 -3.50 43.84 -1.74
C GLU A 171 -2.85 45.17 -2.11
N LYS A 172 -3.23 45.68 -3.29
CA LYS A 172 -2.93 47.04 -3.72
C LYS A 172 -3.90 47.95 -2.99
N ALA A 173 -3.41 48.69 -2.02
CA ALA A 173 -4.18 49.77 -1.36
C ALA A 173 -4.68 50.80 -2.38
N PRO A 174 -5.90 51.33 -2.26
CA PRO A 174 -6.38 52.38 -3.12
C PRO A 174 -5.69 53.72 -2.74
N GLU A 175 -5.05 54.34 -3.75
CA GLU A 175 -4.61 55.72 -3.65
C GLU A 175 -5.84 56.62 -3.54
N THR A 176 -5.96 57.30 -2.43
CA THR A 176 -6.88 58.44 -2.23
C THR A 176 -6.29 59.65 -2.93
N VAL A 177 -6.94 60.11 -4.01
CA VAL A 177 -6.72 61.41 -4.63
C VAL A 177 -7.62 62.41 -3.91
N GLY A 178 -6.99 63.42 -3.28
CA GLY A 178 -7.65 64.56 -2.73
C GLY A 178 -7.86 65.66 -3.79
#